data_1318776ce7fb060b2da57877c45b143b
#
_entry.id   1318776ce7fb060b2da57877c45b143b
#
_cell.length_a   1.000
_cell.length_b   1.000
_cell.length_c   1.000
_cell.angle_alpha   90.00
_cell.angle_beta   90.00
_cell.angle_gamma   90.00
#
_symmetry.space_group_name_H-M   'P 1'
#
loop_
_entity.id
_entity.type
_entity.pdbx_description
1 polymer ?
#
loop_
_entity_poly.entity_id
_entity_poly.type
_entity_poly.pdbx_seq_one_letter_code
_entity_poly.pdbx_strand_id
1 'polypeptide(L)'
;MKLYRRIFYRPFFIRLTHWEFWSFGMIYGWILPYWFYLCLKARSFFFFSASNPSIEYGGFANESKEDIYPLIPPGITPKSIFFKQGADAAYVAGQLHEQGMSLPLVGKPNKGGKGKGVKILRDAGALNHYVQHAIVDFHIQELVPYEKEVGIFYYRMPGEEKGKITGIVRKEFLSVTGDGKSTVRQLIDRNPRAILHLKSITKMHPGLLDKVLANNEIYVLVPYGNHARGAMFKDDSHLIDEQLEDMMNDTCKKIEGFYFGRLDIKFHDWNELKQGKHFSIIEVNGAGSEPTHIYDPKHSIFFAWKELTRHWKILYKISRINHRLGHPYLSWKEGTNMFRQDKINISLLEKMTD
;
A
#
# COMPACT_ATOMS: atom_id res chain seq x y z
N MET A 1 -25.85 -24.86 -16.84
CA MET A 1 -24.70 -24.27 -16.12
C MET A 1 -23.85 -23.30 -16.95
N LYS A 2 -23.71 -23.47 -18.28
CA LYS A 2 -22.87 -22.61 -19.16
C LYS A 2 -23.41 -21.18 -19.38
N LEU A 3 -24.74 -20.99 -19.54
CA LEU A 3 -25.32 -19.66 -19.81
C LEU A 3 -25.29 -18.73 -18.60
N TYR A 4 -25.58 -19.24 -17.41
CA TYR A 4 -25.54 -18.52 -16.14
C TYR A 4 -24.13 -17.98 -15.86
N ARG A 5 -23.09 -18.80 -15.98
CA ARG A 5 -21.69 -18.35 -15.89
C ARG A 5 -21.34 -17.25 -16.90
N ARG A 6 -21.81 -17.35 -18.14
CA ARG A 6 -21.51 -16.39 -19.20
C ARG A 6 -22.07 -14.98 -18.93
N ILE A 7 -23.15 -14.86 -18.16
CA ILE A 7 -23.76 -13.59 -17.77
C ILE A 7 -23.07 -13.03 -16.51
N PHE A 8 -22.95 -13.83 -15.46
CA PHE A 8 -22.43 -13.38 -14.16
C PHE A 8 -20.92 -13.12 -14.14
N TYR A 9 -20.16 -13.70 -15.05
CA TYR A 9 -18.73 -13.44 -15.21
C TYR A 9 -18.41 -12.29 -16.19
N ARG A 10 -19.38 -11.49 -16.61
CA ARG A 10 -19.10 -10.23 -17.27
C ARG A 10 -18.58 -9.20 -16.27
N PRO A 11 -17.57 -8.38 -16.65
CA PRO A 11 -16.96 -7.39 -15.73
C PRO A 11 -17.96 -6.51 -14.99
N PHE A 12 -19.07 -6.16 -15.64
CA PHE A 12 -20.15 -5.38 -15.03
C PHE A 12 -20.80 -6.12 -13.83
N PHE A 13 -21.20 -7.37 -13.99
CA PHE A 13 -21.83 -8.15 -12.93
C PHE A 13 -20.85 -8.50 -11.81
N ILE A 14 -19.57 -8.78 -12.14
CA ILE A 14 -18.53 -8.99 -11.13
C ILE A 14 -18.41 -7.74 -10.24
N ARG A 15 -18.31 -6.55 -10.84
CA ARG A 15 -18.26 -5.30 -10.07
C ARG A 15 -19.53 -5.02 -9.28
N LEU A 16 -20.69 -5.42 -9.76
CA LEU A 16 -21.94 -5.21 -9.06
C LEU A 16 -22.05 -6.11 -7.82
N THR A 17 -21.64 -7.36 -7.93
CA THR A 17 -21.80 -8.39 -6.87
C THR A 17 -20.66 -8.46 -5.87
N HIS A 18 -19.50 -7.89 -6.19
CA HIS A 18 -18.31 -7.88 -5.33
C HIS A 18 -17.99 -6.44 -4.94
N TRP A 19 -18.45 -6.02 -3.79
CA TRP A 19 -18.31 -4.64 -3.31
C TRP A 19 -16.86 -4.15 -3.24
N GLU A 20 -15.89 -5.06 -3.08
CA GLU A 20 -14.46 -4.75 -3.08
C GLU A 20 -13.98 -4.09 -4.39
N PHE A 21 -14.74 -4.20 -5.47
CA PHE A 21 -14.49 -3.53 -6.76
C PHE A 21 -15.36 -2.30 -6.98
N TRP A 22 -16.12 -1.86 -5.98
CA TRP A 22 -16.93 -0.65 -6.09
C TRP A 22 -16.07 0.60 -6.17
N SER A 23 -16.61 1.63 -6.79
CA SER A 23 -15.92 2.93 -6.83
C SER A 23 -15.87 3.57 -5.45
N PHE A 24 -14.90 4.49 -5.27
CA PHE A 24 -14.79 5.27 -4.04
C PHE A 24 -16.12 5.88 -3.60
N GLY A 25 -16.87 6.50 -4.52
CA GLY A 25 -18.17 7.11 -4.21
C GLY A 25 -19.21 6.11 -3.68
N MET A 26 -19.20 4.86 -4.17
CA MET A 26 -20.12 3.82 -3.69
C MET A 26 -19.73 3.32 -2.29
N ILE A 27 -18.44 3.19 -2.00
CA ILE A 27 -17.96 2.71 -0.69
C ILE A 27 -18.09 3.82 0.35
N TYR A 28 -17.61 5.02 0.05
CA TYR A 28 -17.50 6.11 1.02
C TYR A 28 -18.73 7.00 1.11
N GLY A 29 -19.52 7.11 0.04
CA GLY A 29 -20.66 8.04 -0.03
C GLY A 29 -21.61 7.94 1.16
N TRP A 30 -21.92 6.72 1.61
CA TRP A 30 -22.82 6.46 2.73
C TRP A 30 -22.24 6.84 4.09
N ILE A 31 -20.91 6.82 4.26
CA ILE A 31 -20.26 7.14 5.53
C ILE A 31 -19.65 8.56 5.56
N LEU A 32 -19.60 9.27 4.42
CA LEU A 32 -19.13 10.65 4.35
C LEU A 32 -19.83 11.61 5.33
N PRO A 33 -21.15 11.53 5.59
CA PRO A 33 -21.79 12.36 6.61
C PRO A 33 -21.14 12.24 7.99
N TYR A 34 -20.64 11.04 8.35
CA TYR A 34 -19.90 10.86 9.60
C TYR A 34 -18.53 11.56 9.57
N TRP A 35 -17.83 11.55 8.44
CA TRP A 35 -16.59 12.32 8.29
C TRP A 35 -16.82 13.83 8.49
N PHE A 36 -17.85 14.39 7.85
CA PHE A 36 -18.21 15.79 8.01
C PHE A 36 -18.63 16.12 9.44
N TYR A 37 -19.33 15.23 10.14
CA TYR A 37 -19.60 15.37 11.56
C TYR A 37 -18.31 15.48 12.39
N LEU A 38 -17.29 14.68 12.09
CA LEU A 38 -15.98 14.78 12.76
C LEU A 38 -15.26 16.10 12.43
N CYS A 39 -15.35 16.57 11.18
CA CYS A 39 -14.84 17.89 10.79
C CYS A 39 -15.48 19.03 11.59
N LEU A 40 -16.80 19.01 11.73
CA LEU A 40 -17.53 19.98 12.53
C LEU A 40 -17.11 19.94 14.01
N LYS A 41 -16.98 18.75 14.58
CA LYS A 41 -16.48 18.57 15.96
C LYS A 41 -15.03 19.05 16.16
N ALA A 42 -14.19 18.89 15.14
CA ALA A 42 -12.82 19.39 15.14
C ALA A 42 -12.74 20.89 14.85
N ARG A 43 -13.80 21.49 14.30
CA ARG A 43 -13.81 22.85 13.71
C ARG A 43 -12.75 23.02 12.61
N SER A 44 -12.43 21.92 11.91
CA SER A 44 -11.48 21.90 10.80
C SER A 44 -11.79 20.78 9.83
N PHE A 45 -11.75 21.08 8.53
CA PHE A 45 -11.84 20.05 7.49
C PHE A 45 -10.56 19.19 7.39
N PHE A 46 -9.46 19.72 7.88
CA PHE A 46 -8.14 19.11 7.80
C PHE A 46 -7.63 18.62 9.17
N PHE A 47 -8.55 18.26 10.08
CA PHE A 47 -8.19 17.81 11.42
C PHE A 47 -7.19 16.65 11.43
N PHE A 48 -7.24 15.79 10.43
CA PHE A 48 -6.38 14.60 10.29
C PHE A 48 -4.88 14.96 10.24
N SER A 49 -4.53 16.18 9.83
CA SER A 49 -3.14 16.62 9.69
C SER A 49 -2.33 16.61 10.99
N ALA A 50 -2.99 16.71 12.14
CA ALA A 50 -2.33 16.62 13.44
C ALA A 50 -2.22 15.19 13.98
N SER A 51 -2.61 14.17 13.23
CA SER A 51 -2.56 12.78 13.71
C SER A 51 -1.14 12.26 13.88
N ASN A 52 -0.24 12.61 12.97
CA ASN A 52 1.16 12.23 12.97
C ASN A 52 2.02 13.48 12.79
N PRO A 53 2.37 14.19 13.88
CA PRO A 53 3.01 15.51 13.82
C PRO A 53 4.33 15.55 13.05
N SER A 54 5.08 14.48 13.00
CA SER A 54 6.37 14.42 12.29
C SER A 54 6.25 14.03 10.80
N ILE A 55 5.04 13.76 10.32
CA ILE A 55 4.80 13.42 8.91
C ILE A 55 4.03 14.56 8.25
N GLU A 56 4.52 15.01 7.10
CA GLU A 56 3.88 16.09 6.33
C GLU A 56 2.37 15.78 6.13
N TYR A 57 1.50 16.73 6.44
CA TYR A 57 0.04 16.58 6.39
C TYR A 57 -0.54 15.42 7.23
N GLY A 58 0.21 14.97 8.25
CA GLY A 58 -0.14 13.78 9.03
C GLY A 58 -0.06 12.47 8.27
N GLY A 59 0.50 12.48 7.06
CA GLY A 59 0.50 11.34 6.15
C GLY A 59 -0.88 11.06 5.53
N PHE A 60 -1.60 12.12 5.14
CA PHE A 60 -2.90 11.94 4.47
C PHE A 60 -2.76 11.83 2.95
N ALA A 61 -1.84 12.57 2.36
CA ALA A 61 -1.53 12.58 0.94
C ALA A 61 -0.10 13.10 0.71
N ASN A 62 0.49 12.81 -0.44
CA ASN A 62 1.83 13.26 -0.81
C ASN A 62 2.95 12.85 0.15
N GLU A 63 2.83 11.73 0.83
CA GLU A 63 3.86 11.23 1.74
C GLU A 63 5.20 11.10 1.01
N SER A 64 6.19 11.82 1.54
CA SER A 64 7.56 11.81 1.03
C SER A 64 8.35 10.72 1.76
N LYS A 65 8.89 9.77 1.00
CA LYS A 65 9.76 8.72 1.56
C LYS A 65 11.06 9.29 2.08
N GLU A 66 11.56 10.35 1.44
CA GLU A 66 12.75 11.09 1.88
C GLU A 66 12.58 11.65 3.30
N ASP A 67 11.37 12.12 3.64
CA ASP A 67 11.11 12.70 4.96
C ASP A 67 10.74 11.62 6.00
N ILE A 68 10.14 10.51 5.57
CA ILE A 68 9.67 9.45 6.48
C ILE A 68 10.78 8.46 6.86
N TYR A 69 11.67 8.08 5.91
CA TYR A 69 12.69 7.07 6.19
C TYR A 69 13.65 7.44 7.32
N PRO A 70 14.10 8.71 7.47
CA PRO A 70 14.92 9.11 8.59
C PRO A 70 14.24 8.99 9.96
N LEU A 71 12.89 8.97 10.01
CA LEU A 71 12.13 8.79 11.24
C LEU A 71 12.10 7.34 11.71
N ILE A 72 12.34 6.39 10.80
CA ILE A 72 12.26 4.96 11.10
C ILE A 72 13.61 4.48 11.69
N PRO A 73 13.60 3.66 12.74
CA PRO A 73 14.83 3.14 13.32
C PRO A 73 15.73 2.46 12.28
N PRO A 74 17.06 2.67 12.34
CA PRO A 74 17.99 2.02 11.42
C PRO A 74 17.93 0.48 11.54
N GLY A 75 18.18 -0.20 10.42
CA GLY A 75 18.26 -1.67 10.36
C GLY A 75 16.92 -2.39 10.16
N ILE A 76 15.79 -1.70 10.26
CA ILE A 76 14.46 -2.30 10.00
C ILE A 76 13.80 -1.80 8.72
N THR A 77 14.52 -0.96 7.95
CA THR A 77 14.16 -0.56 6.58
C THR A 77 15.23 -1.01 5.61
N PRO A 78 14.90 -1.34 4.37
CA PRO A 78 15.92 -1.61 3.36
C PRO A 78 16.70 -0.34 3.05
N LYS A 79 17.99 -0.48 2.79
CA LYS A 79 18.85 0.64 2.40
C LYS A 79 18.29 1.33 1.16
N SER A 80 18.23 2.65 1.18
CA SER A 80 17.58 3.44 0.15
C SER A 80 18.34 4.73 -0.09
N ILE A 81 18.57 5.10 -1.36
CA ILE A 81 19.22 6.36 -1.74
C ILE A 81 18.22 7.18 -2.54
N PHE A 82 18.07 8.44 -2.16
CA PHE A 82 17.24 9.43 -2.82
C PHE A 82 17.98 10.09 -3.99
N PHE A 83 17.28 10.28 -5.11
CA PHE A 83 17.78 10.99 -6.27
C PHE A 83 16.74 11.98 -6.79
N LYS A 84 17.19 13.11 -7.26
CA LYS A 84 16.36 14.10 -7.93
C LYS A 84 16.01 13.65 -9.35
N GLN A 85 14.85 14.09 -9.83
CA GLN A 85 14.50 13.96 -11.23
C GLN A 85 15.62 14.49 -12.13
N GLY A 86 15.92 13.76 -13.21
CA GLY A 86 16.98 14.14 -14.15
C GLY A 86 18.39 13.82 -13.68
N ALA A 87 18.56 13.05 -12.60
CA ALA A 87 19.88 12.56 -12.18
C ALA A 87 20.54 11.78 -13.32
N ASP A 88 21.87 11.96 -13.47
CA ASP A 88 22.65 11.21 -14.45
C ASP A 88 22.78 9.74 -14.05
N ALA A 89 22.62 8.82 -15.02
CA ALA A 89 22.62 7.39 -14.73
C ALA A 89 23.98 6.86 -14.24
N ALA A 90 25.10 7.44 -14.71
CA ALA A 90 26.44 7.06 -14.24
C ALA A 90 26.67 7.57 -12.81
N TYR A 91 26.19 8.76 -12.49
CA TYR A 91 26.20 9.28 -11.11
C TYR A 91 25.39 8.37 -10.17
N VAL A 92 24.17 7.99 -10.57
CA VAL A 92 23.33 7.07 -9.77
C VAL A 92 24.04 5.74 -9.54
N ALA A 93 24.61 5.13 -10.59
CA ALA A 93 25.35 3.87 -10.49
C ALA A 93 26.58 3.99 -9.58
N GLY A 94 27.32 5.10 -9.66
CA GLY A 94 28.45 5.39 -8.79
C GLY A 94 28.04 5.47 -7.32
N GLN A 95 26.99 6.22 -7.01
CA GLN A 95 26.48 6.34 -5.64
C GLN A 95 26.00 4.99 -5.07
N LEU A 96 25.32 4.17 -5.88
CA LEU A 96 24.91 2.81 -5.48
C LEU A 96 26.11 1.93 -5.17
N HIS A 97 27.15 1.97 -5.99
CA HIS A 97 28.38 1.22 -5.78
C HIS A 97 29.14 1.68 -4.52
N GLU A 98 29.31 2.99 -4.30
CA GLU A 98 29.94 3.57 -3.10
C GLU A 98 29.22 3.13 -1.83
N GLN A 99 27.91 2.99 -1.91
CA GLN A 99 27.07 2.53 -0.80
C GLN A 99 26.97 0.99 -0.68
N GLY A 100 27.68 0.23 -1.53
CA GLY A 100 27.67 -1.23 -1.50
C GLY A 100 26.32 -1.86 -1.89
N MET A 101 25.48 -1.15 -2.64
CA MET A 101 24.20 -1.66 -3.13
C MET A 101 24.37 -2.39 -4.45
N SER A 102 23.88 -3.60 -4.55
CA SER A 102 24.00 -4.46 -5.74
C SER A 102 22.64 -4.87 -6.28
N LEU A 103 22.57 -5.08 -7.58
CA LEU A 103 21.37 -5.59 -8.26
C LEU A 103 21.03 -7.04 -7.80
N PRO A 104 19.75 -7.40 -7.71
CA PRO A 104 18.57 -6.60 -8.10
C PRO A 104 18.18 -5.54 -7.04
N LEU A 105 17.72 -4.38 -7.52
CA LEU A 105 17.26 -3.25 -6.71
C LEU A 105 15.80 -2.91 -7.01
N VAL A 106 15.23 -1.97 -6.28
CA VAL A 106 13.88 -1.44 -6.52
C VAL A 106 13.94 0.06 -6.76
N GLY A 107 13.49 0.50 -7.93
CA GLY A 107 13.23 1.91 -8.21
C GLY A 107 11.81 2.28 -7.78
N LYS A 108 11.66 3.39 -7.06
CA LYS A 108 10.33 3.87 -6.62
C LYS A 108 10.28 5.39 -6.52
N PRO A 109 9.16 6.03 -6.89
CA PRO A 109 8.97 7.47 -6.72
C PRO A 109 9.07 7.89 -5.25
N ASN A 110 9.63 9.08 -4.99
CA ASN A 110 9.67 9.63 -3.64
C ASN A 110 8.27 9.83 -3.08
N LYS A 111 7.42 10.54 -3.81
CA LYS A 111 6.00 10.70 -3.47
C LYS A 111 5.17 9.81 -4.38
N GLY A 112 4.32 8.97 -3.81
CA GLY A 112 3.46 8.09 -4.61
C GLY A 112 2.82 7.00 -3.79
N GLY A 113 1.85 6.34 -4.39
CA GLY A 113 1.13 5.25 -3.76
C GLY A 113 0.63 4.22 -4.76
N LYS A 114 0.03 3.14 -4.25
CA LYS A 114 -0.58 2.07 -5.06
C LYS A 114 0.40 1.40 -6.04
N GLY A 115 1.71 1.43 -5.75
CA GLY A 115 2.76 0.82 -6.57
C GLY A 115 2.96 1.46 -7.95
N LYS A 116 2.45 2.69 -8.19
CA LYS A 116 2.71 3.43 -9.44
C LYS A 116 4.19 3.81 -9.50
N GLY A 117 4.82 3.58 -10.67
CA GLY A 117 6.24 3.89 -10.89
C GLY A 117 7.24 2.98 -10.14
N VAL A 118 6.78 1.96 -9.41
CA VAL A 118 7.65 0.99 -8.74
C VAL A 118 8.07 -0.09 -9.72
N LYS A 119 9.39 -0.31 -9.86
CA LYS A 119 9.97 -1.33 -10.74
C LYS A 119 11.11 -2.10 -10.05
N ILE A 120 11.18 -3.40 -10.27
CA ILE A 120 12.34 -4.22 -9.89
C ILE A 120 13.39 -4.08 -10.99
N LEU A 121 14.58 -3.65 -10.62
CA LEU A 121 15.72 -3.39 -11.49
C LEU A 121 16.66 -4.60 -11.38
N ARG A 122 16.62 -5.46 -12.38
CA ARG A 122 17.34 -6.75 -12.33
C ARG A 122 18.77 -6.65 -12.86
N ASP A 123 19.02 -5.69 -13.72
CA ASP A 123 20.29 -5.47 -14.40
C ASP A 123 20.57 -3.98 -14.62
N ALA A 124 21.77 -3.65 -15.07
CA ALA A 124 22.19 -2.27 -15.33
C ALA A 124 21.36 -1.58 -16.42
N GLY A 125 20.87 -2.33 -17.41
CA GLY A 125 19.99 -1.78 -18.45
C GLY A 125 18.66 -1.32 -17.88
N ALA A 126 18.03 -2.12 -16.99
CA ALA A 126 16.81 -1.77 -16.29
C ALA A 126 17.01 -0.56 -15.37
N LEU A 127 18.16 -0.47 -14.67
CA LEU A 127 18.51 0.68 -13.85
C LEU A 127 18.64 1.95 -14.70
N ASN A 128 19.42 1.91 -15.76
CA ASN A 128 19.60 3.05 -16.65
C ASN A 128 18.28 3.50 -17.27
N HIS A 129 17.48 2.56 -17.75
CA HIS A 129 16.15 2.87 -18.29
C HIS A 129 15.26 3.55 -17.26
N TYR A 130 15.23 3.05 -16.02
CA TYR A 130 14.43 3.64 -14.94
C TYR A 130 14.86 5.08 -14.65
N VAL A 131 16.16 5.32 -14.48
CA VAL A 131 16.72 6.65 -14.17
C VAL A 131 16.43 7.65 -15.29
N GLN A 132 16.63 7.27 -16.56
CA GLN A 132 16.40 8.14 -17.72
C GLN A 132 14.92 8.51 -17.92
N HIS A 133 13.99 7.63 -17.50
CA HIS A 133 12.54 7.85 -17.67
C HIS A 133 11.85 8.31 -16.38
N ALA A 134 12.61 8.55 -15.31
CA ALA A 134 12.06 9.10 -14.06
C ALA A 134 11.69 10.58 -14.26
N ILE A 135 10.39 10.88 -14.22
CA ILE A 135 9.83 12.23 -14.36
C ILE A 135 9.46 12.87 -13.02
N VAL A 136 9.84 12.24 -11.92
CA VAL A 136 9.68 12.72 -10.54
C VAL A 136 10.92 12.31 -9.75
N ASP A 137 11.14 12.92 -8.59
CA ASP A 137 12.16 12.48 -7.64
C ASP A 137 11.92 11.03 -7.24
N PHE A 138 12.97 10.25 -7.03
CA PHE A 138 12.86 8.81 -6.83
C PHE A 138 13.89 8.26 -5.84
N HIS A 139 13.65 7.06 -5.36
CA HIS A 139 14.57 6.26 -4.58
C HIS A 139 15.01 5.01 -5.36
N ILE A 140 16.27 4.65 -5.19
CA ILE A 140 16.76 3.30 -5.48
C ILE A 140 16.98 2.61 -4.14
N GLN A 141 16.37 1.46 -3.96
CA GLN A 141 16.31 0.74 -2.70
C GLN A 141 16.71 -0.72 -2.88
N GLU A 142 17.30 -1.32 -1.86
CA GLU A 142 17.58 -2.75 -1.82
C GLU A 142 16.30 -3.57 -1.95
N LEU A 143 16.37 -4.64 -2.73
CA LEU A 143 15.28 -5.60 -2.82
C LEU A 143 15.27 -6.47 -1.56
N VAL A 144 14.23 -6.34 -0.76
CA VAL A 144 14.04 -7.16 0.45
C VAL A 144 13.83 -8.62 0.06
N PRO A 145 14.66 -9.57 0.58
CA PRO A 145 14.64 -10.96 0.16
C PRO A 145 13.45 -11.78 0.68
N TYR A 146 12.63 -11.19 1.56
CA TYR A 146 11.50 -11.89 2.16
C TYR A 146 10.31 -11.96 1.19
N GLU A 147 9.67 -13.14 1.11
CA GLU A 147 8.54 -13.37 0.21
C GLU A 147 7.21 -12.91 0.81
N LYS A 148 7.04 -13.06 2.14
CA LYS A 148 5.79 -12.69 2.82
C LYS A 148 5.69 -11.19 2.97
N GLU A 149 4.51 -10.66 2.67
CA GLU A 149 4.21 -9.23 2.81
C GLU A 149 2.85 -9.04 3.49
N VAL A 150 2.86 -8.21 4.54
CA VAL A 150 1.64 -7.83 5.27
C VAL A 150 1.58 -6.32 5.46
N GLY A 151 0.36 -5.81 5.51
CA GLY A 151 0.08 -4.47 6.02
C GLY A 151 -0.48 -4.60 7.43
N ILE A 152 0.16 -3.98 8.42
CA ILE A 152 -0.30 -3.96 9.80
C ILE A 152 -0.78 -2.55 10.12
N PHE A 153 -2.05 -2.42 10.48
CA PHE A 153 -2.63 -1.15 10.91
C PHE A 153 -2.48 -0.97 12.41
N TYR A 154 -1.77 0.08 12.80
CA TYR A 154 -1.44 0.40 14.18
C TYR A 154 -1.94 1.78 14.57
N TYR A 155 -2.35 1.94 15.83
CA TYR A 155 -2.55 3.26 16.42
C TYR A 155 -2.11 3.28 17.89
N ARG A 156 -1.72 4.45 18.38
CA ARG A 156 -1.46 4.73 19.79
C ARG A 156 -2.04 6.11 20.15
N MET A 157 -2.76 6.20 21.26
CA MET A 157 -3.21 7.52 21.72
C MET A 157 -2.01 8.33 22.23
N PRO A 158 -1.91 9.60 21.90
CA PRO A 158 -0.87 10.47 22.48
C PRO A 158 -0.97 10.46 24.00
N GLY A 159 0.17 10.21 24.68
CA GLY A 159 0.25 10.04 26.12
C GLY A 159 0.05 8.61 26.63
N GLU A 160 -0.44 7.68 25.80
CA GLU A 160 -0.51 6.26 26.19
C GLU A 160 0.81 5.53 25.87
N GLU A 161 1.20 4.59 26.76
CA GLU A 161 2.42 3.79 26.61
C GLU A 161 2.26 2.69 25.57
N LYS A 162 1.09 2.08 25.46
CA LYS A 162 0.82 0.99 24.53
C LYS A 162 -0.19 1.41 23.45
N GLY A 163 0.14 1.07 22.22
CA GLY A 163 -0.77 1.15 21.08
C GLY A 163 -1.47 -0.17 20.82
N LYS A 164 -2.24 -0.23 19.75
CA LYS A 164 -3.00 -1.42 19.35
C LYS A 164 -2.92 -1.67 17.86
N ILE A 165 -2.87 -2.92 17.48
CA ILE A 165 -3.10 -3.36 16.11
C ILE A 165 -4.60 -3.45 15.88
N THR A 166 -5.09 -2.90 14.78
CA THR A 166 -6.53 -2.91 14.44
C THR A 166 -6.88 -3.83 13.29
N GLY A 167 -5.87 -4.26 12.54
CA GLY A 167 -6.05 -5.18 11.44
C GLY A 167 -4.73 -5.57 10.80
N ILE A 168 -4.69 -6.77 10.25
CA ILE A 168 -3.58 -7.31 9.47
C ILE A 168 -4.12 -7.71 8.11
N VAL A 169 -3.50 -7.21 7.05
CA VAL A 169 -3.81 -7.61 5.69
C VAL A 169 -2.62 -8.35 5.07
N ARG A 170 -2.84 -9.58 4.62
CA ARG A 170 -1.89 -10.32 3.78
C ARG A 170 -2.23 -10.08 2.32
N LYS A 171 -1.20 -9.82 1.51
CA LYS A 171 -1.34 -9.57 0.08
C LYS A 171 -1.04 -10.84 -0.69
N GLU A 172 -2.03 -11.39 -1.41
CA GLU A 172 -1.85 -12.51 -2.33
C GLU A 172 -1.82 -11.99 -3.76
N PHE A 173 -0.75 -12.30 -4.49
CA PHE A 173 -0.62 -11.90 -5.89
C PHE A 173 -1.66 -12.60 -6.77
N LEU A 174 -2.14 -11.90 -7.79
CA LEU A 174 -3.04 -12.49 -8.76
C LEU A 174 -2.34 -13.62 -9.51
N SER A 175 -2.79 -14.84 -9.31
CA SER A 175 -2.21 -16.04 -9.91
C SER A 175 -3.28 -16.99 -10.44
N VAL A 176 -2.85 -17.94 -11.24
CA VAL A 176 -3.65 -19.12 -11.66
C VAL A 176 -2.86 -20.36 -11.35
N THR A 177 -3.58 -21.45 -11.05
CA THR A 177 -3.00 -22.77 -10.83
C THR A 177 -3.36 -23.67 -12.01
N GLY A 178 -2.35 -24.27 -12.63
CA GLY A 178 -2.49 -25.20 -13.73
C GLY A 178 -3.24 -26.47 -13.32
N ASP A 179 -4.03 -27.01 -14.24
CA ASP A 179 -4.71 -28.29 -14.09
C ASP A 179 -4.20 -29.35 -15.11
N GLY A 180 -3.10 -29.04 -15.81
CA GLY A 180 -2.51 -29.86 -16.84
C GLY A 180 -3.33 -30.00 -18.13
N LYS A 181 -4.46 -29.30 -18.26
CA LYS A 181 -5.43 -29.47 -19.36
C LYS A 181 -5.96 -28.17 -19.92
N SER A 182 -6.24 -27.22 -19.05
CA SER A 182 -6.83 -25.92 -19.43
C SER A 182 -5.75 -24.92 -19.83
N THR A 183 -6.04 -24.12 -20.85
CA THR A 183 -5.20 -22.97 -21.16
C THR A 183 -5.28 -21.93 -20.05
N VAL A 184 -4.27 -21.06 -19.93
CA VAL A 184 -4.28 -19.94 -18.98
C VAL A 184 -5.52 -19.08 -19.18
N ARG A 185 -5.96 -18.85 -20.43
CA ARG A 185 -7.21 -18.16 -20.73
C ARG A 185 -8.41 -18.82 -20.05
N GLN A 186 -8.53 -20.14 -20.15
CA GLN A 186 -9.65 -20.88 -19.54
C GLN A 186 -9.59 -20.86 -18.02
N LEU A 187 -8.39 -20.85 -17.43
CA LEU A 187 -8.21 -20.67 -15.98
C LEU A 187 -8.62 -19.27 -15.53
N ILE A 188 -8.22 -18.21 -16.27
CA ILE A 188 -8.65 -16.83 -16.02
C ILE A 188 -10.17 -16.71 -16.10
N ASP A 189 -10.82 -17.32 -17.10
CA ASP A 189 -12.26 -17.26 -17.28
C ASP A 189 -13.07 -17.92 -16.12
N ARG A 190 -12.38 -18.64 -15.22
CA ARG A 190 -12.95 -19.22 -14.00
C ARG A 190 -12.72 -18.35 -12.74
N ASN A 191 -11.87 -17.31 -12.85
CA ASN A 191 -11.50 -16.44 -11.74
C ASN A 191 -12.06 -15.02 -12.00
N PRO A 192 -13.13 -14.59 -11.28
CA PRO A 192 -13.75 -13.29 -11.47
C PRO A 192 -12.76 -12.12 -11.36
N ARG A 193 -11.82 -12.21 -10.43
CA ARG A 193 -10.78 -11.18 -10.23
C ARG A 193 -9.85 -11.10 -11.44
N ALA A 194 -9.39 -12.23 -11.96
CA ALA A 194 -8.49 -12.28 -13.11
C ALA A 194 -9.16 -11.75 -14.39
N ILE A 195 -10.46 -12.00 -14.56
CA ILE A 195 -11.25 -11.47 -15.70
C ILE A 195 -11.19 -9.94 -15.75
N LEU A 196 -11.28 -9.27 -14.60
CA LEU A 196 -11.23 -7.79 -14.54
C LEU A 196 -9.89 -7.22 -15.02
N HIS A 197 -8.82 -8.02 -14.94
CA HIS A 197 -7.45 -7.60 -15.29
C HIS A 197 -6.93 -8.24 -16.60
N LEU A 198 -7.78 -8.95 -17.35
CA LEU A 198 -7.40 -9.68 -18.56
C LEU A 198 -6.60 -8.81 -19.55
N LYS A 199 -7.04 -7.58 -19.81
CA LYS A 199 -6.34 -6.67 -20.74
C LYS A 199 -4.90 -6.36 -20.30
N SER A 200 -4.69 -6.11 -19.01
CA SER A 200 -3.36 -5.86 -18.44
C SER A 200 -2.50 -7.11 -18.47
N ILE A 201 -3.09 -8.28 -18.15
CA ILE A 201 -2.39 -9.57 -18.19
C ILE A 201 -1.91 -9.89 -19.62
N THR A 202 -2.77 -9.67 -20.61
CA THR A 202 -2.40 -9.90 -22.02
C THR A 202 -1.26 -8.99 -22.47
N LYS A 203 -1.27 -7.72 -22.04
CA LYS A 203 -0.18 -6.75 -22.35
C LYS A 203 1.14 -7.16 -21.68
N MET A 204 1.09 -7.62 -20.42
CA MET A 204 2.30 -8.00 -19.66
C MET A 204 2.90 -9.33 -20.11
N HIS A 205 2.09 -10.25 -20.60
CA HIS A 205 2.50 -11.60 -20.92
C HIS A 205 2.03 -12.03 -22.34
N PRO A 206 2.63 -11.49 -23.40
CA PRO A 206 2.27 -11.89 -24.77
C PRO A 206 2.40 -13.40 -24.97
N GLY A 207 1.37 -14.04 -25.53
CA GLY A 207 1.36 -15.48 -25.80
C GLY A 207 1.12 -16.40 -24.60
N LEU A 208 0.93 -15.84 -23.39
CA LEU A 208 0.66 -16.66 -22.19
C LEU A 208 -0.73 -17.33 -22.24
N LEU A 209 -1.71 -16.65 -22.79
CA LEU A 209 -3.13 -17.08 -22.69
C LEU A 209 -3.40 -18.46 -23.31
N ASP A 210 -2.63 -18.85 -24.32
CA ASP A 210 -2.78 -20.12 -25.04
C ASP A 210 -1.95 -21.26 -24.43
N LYS A 211 -1.10 -20.96 -23.44
CA LYS A 211 -0.28 -21.98 -22.77
C LYS A 211 -1.14 -22.81 -21.82
N VAL A 212 -0.80 -24.11 -21.73
CA VAL A 212 -1.30 -25.02 -20.71
C VAL A 212 -0.21 -25.17 -19.64
N LEU A 213 -0.54 -24.82 -18.41
CA LEU A 213 0.37 -24.98 -17.26
C LEU A 213 0.33 -26.42 -16.77
N ALA A 214 1.44 -26.89 -16.20
CA ALA A 214 1.48 -28.20 -15.57
C ALA A 214 0.48 -28.29 -14.40
N ASN A 215 0.12 -29.50 -14.00
CA ASN A 215 -0.78 -29.71 -12.88
C ASN A 215 -0.15 -29.17 -11.59
N ASN A 216 -0.90 -28.35 -10.85
CA ASN A 216 -0.46 -27.64 -9.65
C ASN A 216 0.63 -26.57 -9.87
N GLU A 217 1.01 -26.27 -11.10
CA GLU A 217 1.90 -25.16 -11.39
C GLU A 217 1.19 -23.82 -11.08
N ILE A 218 1.78 -23.02 -10.19
CA ILE A 218 1.28 -21.68 -9.86
C ILE A 218 1.98 -20.66 -10.75
N TYR A 219 1.21 -19.93 -11.55
CA TYR A 219 1.72 -18.83 -12.36
C TYR A 219 1.20 -17.50 -11.87
N VAL A 220 2.12 -16.60 -11.46
CA VAL A 220 1.78 -15.23 -11.01
C VAL A 220 1.49 -14.38 -12.24
N LEU A 221 0.23 -13.97 -12.39
CA LEU A 221 -0.23 -13.12 -13.50
C LEU A 221 0.15 -11.66 -13.31
N VAL A 222 0.13 -11.18 -12.04
CA VAL A 222 0.45 -9.80 -11.68
C VAL A 222 1.28 -9.79 -10.40
N PRO A 223 2.60 -9.50 -10.47
CA PRO A 223 3.51 -9.57 -9.33
C PRO A 223 3.51 -8.29 -8.47
N TYR A 224 2.38 -7.64 -8.30
CA TYR A 224 2.22 -6.42 -7.51
C TYR A 224 1.17 -6.62 -6.43
N GLY A 225 1.51 -6.35 -5.16
CA GLY A 225 0.64 -6.44 -4.00
C GLY A 225 -0.40 -5.30 -3.90
N ASN A 226 -1.00 -4.91 -5.02
CA ASN A 226 -1.98 -3.83 -5.08
C ASN A 226 -3.36 -4.37 -5.48
N HIS A 227 -4.38 -4.10 -4.66
CA HIS A 227 -5.76 -4.53 -4.90
C HIS A 227 -6.32 -4.03 -6.25
N ALA A 228 -6.07 -2.76 -6.60
CA ALA A 228 -6.50 -2.20 -7.87
C ALA A 228 -5.81 -2.81 -9.11
N ARG A 229 -4.71 -3.53 -8.91
CA ARG A 229 -3.97 -4.30 -9.94
C ARG A 229 -4.27 -5.80 -9.90
N GLY A 230 -5.19 -6.23 -9.02
CA GLY A 230 -5.68 -7.60 -8.97
C GLY A 230 -5.18 -8.42 -7.78
N ALA A 231 -4.29 -7.91 -6.92
CA ALA A 231 -3.94 -8.62 -5.70
C ALA A 231 -5.18 -8.83 -4.81
N MET A 232 -5.28 -10.00 -4.20
CA MET A 232 -6.30 -10.30 -3.22
C MET A 232 -5.79 -9.95 -1.83
N PHE A 233 -6.62 -9.23 -1.08
CA PHE A 233 -6.35 -8.89 0.31
C PHE A 233 -7.05 -9.88 1.23
N LYS A 234 -6.28 -10.48 2.13
CA LYS A 234 -6.76 -11.44 3.12
C LYS A 234 -6.61 -10.86 4.51
N ASP A 235 -7.67 -10.94 5.28
CA ASP A 235 -7.68 -10.52 6.67
C ASP A 235 -7.09 -11.61 7.56
N ASP A 236 -5.87 -11.36 8.03
CA ASP A 236 -5.14 -12.21 8.96
C ASP A 236 -5.18 -11.63 10.40
N SER A 237 -6.15 -10.77 10.72
CA SER A 237 -6.27 -10.13 12.04
C SER A 237 -6.45 -11.11 13.20
N HIS A 238 -6.80 -12.37 12.90
CA HIS A 238 -6.83 -13.46 13.90
C HIS A 238 -5.44 -13.82 14.45
N LEU A 239 -4.35 -13.36 13.80
CA LEU A 239 -2.96 -13.56 14.24
C LEU A 239 -2.48 -12.48 15.22
N ILE A 240 -3.32 -11.50 15.53
CA ILE A 240 -3.00 -10.46 16.52
C ILE A 240 -2.96 -11.13 17.89
N ASP A 241 -1.82 -11.02 18.54
CA ASP A 241 -1.60 -11.43 19.92
C ASP A 241 -0.72 -10.40 20.64
N GLU A 242 -0.54 -10.58 21.94
CA GLU A 242 0.20 -9.65 22.78
C GLU A 242 1.66 -9.49 22.31
N GLN A 243 2.31 -10.59 21.90
CA GLN A 243 3.69 -10.54 21.44
C GLN A 243 3.86 -9.69 20.18
N LEU A 244 2.92 -9.81 19.21
CA LEU A 244 2.93 -9.00 18.00
C LEU A 244 2.59 -7.53 18.32
N GLU A 245 1.64 -7.28 19.22
CA GLU A 245 1.30 -5.92 19.66
C GLU A 245 2.49 -5.25 20.37
N ASP A 246 3.19 -5.95 21.26
CA ASP A 246 4.38 -5.42 21.94
C ASP A 246 5.50 -5.11 20.94
N MET A 247 5.80 -6.02 20.00
CA MET A 247 6.80 -5.79 18.96
C MET A 247 6.46 -4.56 18.10
N MET A 248 5.20 -4.47 17.65
CA MET A 248 4.75 -3.32 16.85
C MET A 248 4.77 -2.02 17.66
N ASN A 249 4.41 -2.08 18.94
CA ASN A 249 4.45 -0.94 19.83
C ASN A 249 5.90 -0.44 20.02
N ASP A 250 6.85 -1.34 20.30
CA ASP A 250 8.27 -1.00 20.44
C ASP A 250 8.86 -0.41 19.16
N THR A 251 8.41 -0.89 18.01
CA THR A 251 8.80 -0.38 16.70
C THR A 251 8.21 1.00 16.44
N CYS A 252 6.90 1.15 16.57
CA CYS A 252 6.18 2.39 16.24
C CYS A 252 6.48 3.52 17.23
N LYS A 253 6.78 3.24 18.50
CA LYS A 253 7.20 4.26 19.48
C LYS A 253 8.52 4.93 19.10
N LYS A 254 9.40 4.21 18.42
CA LYS A 254 10.69 4.76 17.93
C LYS A 254 10.53 5.64 16.70
N ILE A 255 9.39 5.57 16.02
CA ILE A 255 9.06 6.51 14.93
C ILE A 255 8.45 7.75 15.59
N GLU A 256 9.27 8.79 15.73
CA GLU A 256 8.84 10.01 16.42
C GLU A 256 7.58 10.60 15.79
N GLY A 257 6.61 10.99 16.62
CA GLY A 257 5.36 11.60 16.16
C GLY A 257 4.43 10.70 15.35
N PHE A 258 4.67 9.39 15.26
CA PHE A 258 3.79 8.44 14.60
C PHE A 258 2.78 7.83 15.58
N TYR A 259 1.50 8.08 15.35
CA TYR A 259 0.41 7.63 16.22
C TYR A 259 -0.68 6.83 15.49
N PHE A 260 -0.74 6.90 14.16
CA PHE A 260 -1.82 6.30 13.40
C PHE A 260 -1.38 6.00 11.97
N GLY A 261 -1.56 4.75 11.54
CA GLY A 261 -1.27 4.41 10.17
C GLY A 261 -1.09 2.92 9.92
N ARG A 262 -0.69 2.59 8.71
CA ARG A 262 -0.37 1.23 8.28
C ARG A 262 1.10 1.11 7.90
N LEU A 263 1.75 0.10 8.44
CA LEU A 263 3.09 -0.30 8.05
C LEU A 263 2.99 -1.48 7.09
N ASP A 264 3.59 -1.35 5.92
CA ASP A 264 3.76 -2.46 4.99
C ASP A 264 5.11 -3.12 5.28
N ILE A 265 5.07 -4.39 5.66
CA ILE A 265 6.21 -5.14 6.22
C ILE A 265 6.46 -6.38 5.38
N LYS A 266 7.72 -6.58 4.97
CA LYS A 266 8.18 -7.87 4.45
C LYS A 266 8.90 -8.64 5.54
N PHE A 267 8.70 -9.96 5.63
CA PHE A 267 9.24 -10.76 6.71
C PHE A 267 9.42 -12.22 6.31
N HIS A 268 10.26 -12.94 7.04
CA HIS A 268 10.55 -14.35 6.80
C HIS A 268 9.42 -15.25 7.32
N ASP A 269 9.15 -15.20 8.63
CA ASP A 269 8.04 -15.93 9.24
C ASP A 269 7.42 -15.18 10.43
N TRP A 270 6.23 -15.62 10.87
CA TRP A 270 5.49 -14.96 11.94
C TRP A 270 6.18 -15.02 13.31
N ASN A 271 6.89 -16.12 13.64
CA ASN A 271 7.53 -16.25 14.93
C ASN A 271 8.72 -15.29 15.04
N GLU A 272 9.49 -15.16 13.95
CA GLU A 272 10.59 -14.21 13.88
C GLU A 272 10.11 -12.76 13.88
N LEU A 273 9.03 -12.47 13.13
CA LEU A 273 8.42 -11.14 13.14
C LEU A 273 8.00 -10.73 14.54
N LYS A 274 7.31 -11.60 15.28
CA LYS A 274 6.90 -11.35 16.68
C LYS A 274 8.07 -11.13 17.62
N GLN A 275 9.25 -11.69 17.29
CA GLN A 275 10.50 -11.46 18.04
C GLN A 275 11.26 -10.21 17.55
N GLY A 276 10.74 -9.46 16.58
CA GLY A 276 11.42 -8.32 15.98
C GLY A 276 12.63 -8.69 15.12
N LYS A 277 12.63 -9.89 14.53
CA LYS A 277 13.72 -10.41 13.70
C LYS A 277 13.28 -10.67 12.26
N HIS A 278 14.24 -10.63 11.33
CA HIS A 278 14.09 -10.99 9.92
C HIS A 278 12.83 -10.36 9.26
N PHE A 279 12.66 -9.07 9.50
CA PHE A 279 11.62 -8.26 8.85
C PHE A 279 12.17 -6.94 8.34
N SER A 280 11.44 -6.30 7.45
CA SER A 280 11.76 -4.97 6.93
C SER A 280 10.49 -4.18 6.66
N ILE A 281 10.42 -2.95 7.16
CA ILE A 281 9.36 -1.99 6.86
C ILE A 281 9.68 -1.39 5.49
N ILE A 282 8.84 -1.68 4.51
CA ILE A 282 9.01 -1.19 3.13
C ILE A 282 8.25 0.11 2.87
N GLU A 283 7.22 0.39 3.68
CA GLU A 283 6.44 1.62 3.58
C GLU A 283 5.73 1.91 4.92
N VAL A 284 5.66 3.18 5.29
CA VAL A 284 4.82 3.70 6.38
C VAL A 284 3.81 4.64 5.77
N ASN A 285 2.53 4.38 6.02
CA ASN A 285 1.41 5.16 5.51
C ASN A 285 0.65 5.76 6.70
N GLY A 286 0.45 7.07 6.74
CA GLY A 286 -0.16 7.79 7.85
C GLY A 286 -1.69 7.89 7.79
N ALA A 287 -2.21 9.10 8.00
CA ALA A 287 -3.64 9.40 8.13
C ALA A 287 -4.50 9.02 6.92
N GLY A 288 -3.92 9.02 5.71
CA GLY A 288 -4.60 8.64 4.47
C GLY A 288 -4.71 7.13 4.26
N SER A 289 -4.09 6.32 5.12
CA SER A 289 -4.13 4.88 4.96
C SER A 289 -5.50 4.28 5.30
N GLU A 290 -5.88 3.28 4.52
CA GLU A 290 -7.10 2.50 4.78
C GLU A 290 -6.78 1.23 5.59
N PRO A 291 -7.71 0.75 6.43
CA PRO A 291 -7.63 -0.56 7.05
C PRO A 291 -7.93 -1.66 6.01
N THR A 292 -6.99 -1.94 5.12
CA THR A 292 -7.20 -2.71 3.89
C THR A 292 -7.59 -4.17 4.10
N HIS A 293 -7.56 -4.71 5.33
CA HIS A 293 -8.14 -6.01 5.66
C HIS A 293 -9.65 -6.08 5.39
N ILE A 294 -10.33 -4.92 5.32
CA ILE A 294 -11.76 -4.85 4.96
C ILE A 294 -12.05 -5.44 3.59
N TYR A 295 -11.08 -5.39 2.65
CA TYR A 295 -11.23 -5.88 1.28
C TYR A 295 -11.09 -7.40 1.14
N ASP A 296 -10.98 -8.16 2.24
CA ASP A 296 -11.11 -9.62 2.17
C ASP A 296 -12.51 -9.98 1.65
N PRO A 297 -12.63 -10.81 0.60
CA PRO A 297 -13.92 -11.22 0.04
C PRO A 297 -14.91 -11.85 1.05
N LYS A 298 -14.41 -12.33 2.22
CA LYS A 298 -15.26 -12.84 3.29
C LYS A 298 -16.07 -11.75 4.00
N HIS A 299 -15.66 -10.49 3.89
CA HIS A 299 -16.29 -9.38 4.59
C HIS A 299 -17.39 -8.71 3.77
N SER A 300 -18.44 -8.29 4.46
CA SER A 300 -19.53 -7.51 3.87
C SER A 300 -19.17 -6.02 3.81
N ILE A 301 -19.88 -5.26 2.98
CA ILE A 301 -19.75 -3.79 2.95
C ILE A 301 -20.09 -3.15 4.31
N PHE A 302 -21.00 -3.75 5.08
CA PHE A 302 -21.37 -3.28 6.43
C PHE A 302 -20.19 -3.42 7.40
N PHE A 303 -19.42 -4.50 7.32
CA PHE A 303 -18.18 -4.67 8.06
C PHE A 303 -17.18 -3.57 7.68
N ALA A 304 -17.01 -3.33 6.38
CA ALA A 304 -16.10 -2.28 5.89
C ALA A 304 -16.51 -0.89 6.43
N TRP A 305 -17.79 -0.52 6.37
CA TRP A 305 -18.27 0.75 6.92
C TRP A 305 -18.06 0.88 8.42
N LYS A 306 -18.27 -0.19 9.18
CA LYS A 306 -17.99 -0.23 10.62
C LYS A 306 -16.51 0.01 10.89
N GLU A 307 -15.61 -0.66 10.17
CA GLU A 307 -14.18 -0.52 10.35
C GLU A 307 -13.68 0.87 9.91
N LEU A 308 -14.11 1.38 8.76
CA LEU A 308 -13.76 2.72 8.29
C LEU A 308 -14.19 3.80 9.29
N THR A 309 -15.43 3.76 9.77
CA THR A 309 -15.92 4.73 10.75
C THR A 309 -15.22 4.60 12.11
N ARG A 310 -14.86 3.38 12.52
CA ARG A 310 -14.01 3.13 13.70
C ARG A 310 -12.66 3.80 13.56
N HIS A 311 -11.99 3.63 12.44
CA HIS A 311 -10.66 4.22 12.17
C HIS A 311 -10.74 5.76 12.09
N TRP A 312 -11.75 6.32 11.44
CA TRP A 312 -11.96 7.76 11.42
C TRP A 312 -12.18 8.36 12.82
N LYS A 313 -12.90 7.63 13.68
CA LYS A 313 -13.09 8.04 15.09
C LYS A 313 -11.77 8.01 15.86
N ILE A 314 -10.92 7.01 15.63
CA ILE A 314 -9.59 6.90 16.26
C ILE A 314 -8.71 8.07 15.77
N LEU A 315 -8.62 8.25 14.44
CA LEU A 315 -7.89 9.35 13.80
C LEU A 315 -8.30 10.70 14.37
N TYR A 316 -9.60 10.96 14.49
CA TYR A 316 -10.13 12.19 15.09
C TYR A 316 -9.66 12.37 16.54
N LYS A 317 -9.72 11.32 17.37
CA LYS A 317 -9.31 11.40 18.77
C LYS A 317 -7.83 11.74 18.90
N ILE A 318 -6.97 11.05 18.16
CA ILE A 318 -5.52 11.26 18.12
C ILE A 318 -5.23 12.70 17.69
N SER A 319 -5.77 13.11 16.55
CA SER A 319 -5.57 14.47 16.01
C SER A 319 -6.01 15.56 16.98
N ARG A 320 -7.13 15.33 17.68
CA ARG A 320 -7.62 16.29 18.68
C ARG A 320 -6.72 16.39 19.89
N ILE A 321 -6.13 15.28 20.35
CA ILE A 321 -5.17 15.30 21.47
C ILE A 321 -3.90 16.04 21.04
N ASN A 322 -3.32 15.68 19.89
CA ASN A 322 -2.13 16.34 19.37
C ASN A 322 -2.36 17.84 19.12
N HIS A 323 -3.55 18.22 18.62
CA HIS A 323 -3.89 19.62 18.45
C HIS A 323 -3.89 20.39 19.79
N ARG A 324 -4.37 19.78 20.86
CA ARG A 324 -4.30 20.39 22.22
C ARG A 324 -2.88 20.45 22.76
N LEU A 325 -1.99 19.57 22.32
CA LEU A 325 -0.56 19.57 22.64
C LEU A 325 0.25 20.57 21.80
N GLY A 326 -0.42 21.38 20.95
CA GLY A 326 0.22 22.45 20.18
C GLY A 326 0.47 22.15 18.71
N HIS A 327 0.07 20.98 18.19
CA HIS A 327 0.20 20.67 16.77
C HIS A 327 -0.99 21.23 15.98
N PRO A 328 -0.81 22.24 15.12
CA PRO A 328 -1.92 22.90 14.44
C PRO A 328 -2.56 21.99 13.38
N TYR A 329 -3.85 22.20 13.15
CA TYR A 329 -4.48 21.70 11.94
C TYR A 329 -4.07 22.57 10.75
N LEU A 330 -4.00 21.97 9.56
CA LEU A 330 -3.78 22.73 8.34
C LEU A 330 -4.86 23.79 8.16
N SER A 331 -4.43 24.98 7.74
CA SER A 331 -5.33 26.02 7.26
C SER A 331 -6.03 25.57 5.96
N TRP A 332 -7.09 26.29 5.58
CA TRP A 332 -7.78 26.03 4.32
C TRP A 332 -6.86 26.12 3.09
N LYS A 333 -5.96 27.11 3.09
CA LYS A 333 -4.99 27.31 2.01
C LYS A 333 -4.00 26.15 1.91
N GLU A 334 -3.46 25.67 3.02
CA GLU A 334 -2.52 24.54 3.06
C GLU A 334 -3.19 23.23 2.63
N GLY A 335 -4.38 22.95 3.18
CA GLY A 335 -5.10 21.73 2.86
C GLY A 335 -5.57 21.65 1.41
N THR A 336 -6.03 22.76 0.83
CA THR A 336 -6.39 22.82 -0.59
C THR A 336 -5.14 22.69 -1.49
N ASN A 337 -4.01 23.27 -1.07
CA ASN A 337 -2.74 23.12 -1.76
C ASN A 337 -2.25 21.66 -1.73
N MET A 338 -2.35 20.99 -0.58
CA MET A 338 -2.03 19.56 -0.45
C MET A 338 -2.76 18.72 -1.50
N PHE A 339 -4.08 18.86 -1.61
CA PHE A 339 -4.86 18.12 -2.63
C PHE A 339 -4.50 18.49 -4.07
N ARG A 340 -4.17 19.76 -4.32
CA ARG A 340 -3.72 20.19 -5.65
C ARG A 340 -2.38 19.54 -6.02
N GLN A 341 -1.42 19.51 -5.09
CA GLN A 341 -0.13 18.88 -5.31
C GLN A 341 -0.25 17.36 -5.49
N ASP A 342 -1.09 16.72 -4.68
CA ASP A 342 -1.36 15.29 -4.81
C ASP A 342 -1.93 14.94 -6.20
N LYS A 343 -2.88 15.72 -6.69
CA LYS A 343 -3.45 15.54 -8.04
C LYS A 343 -2.38 15.68 -9.14
N ILE A 344 -1.49 16.67 -9.03
CA ILE A 344 -0.39 16.86 -9.98
C ILE A 344 0.54 15.64 -9.94
N ASN A 345 0.95 15.22 -8.74
CA ASN A 345 1.84 14.08 -8.56
C ASN A 345 1.24 12.78 -9.12
N ILE A 346 -0.04 12.50 -8.84
CA ILE A 346 -0.75 11.34 -9.40
C ILE A 346 -0.72 11.36 -10.94
N SER A 347 -0.96 12.53 -11.56
CA SER A 347 -0.93 12.67 -13.01
C SER A 347 0.46 12.41 -13.61
N LEU A 348 1.54 12.84 -12.92
CA LEU A 348 2.90 12.54 -13.33
C LEU A 348 3.21 11.04 -13.23
N LEU A 349 2.82 10.40 -12.11
CA LEU A 349 3.03 8.96 -11.91
C LEU A 349 2.28 8.09 -12.93
N GLU A 350 1.13 8.53 -13.43
CA GLU A 350 0.41 7.83 -14.50
C GLU A 350 1.21 7.79 -15.78
N LYS A 351 1.88 8.89 -16.15
CA LYS A 351 2.76 8.96 -17.33
C LYS A 351 4.02 8.10 -17.18
N MET A 352 4.48 7.85 -15.96
CA MET A 352 5.67 7.02 -15.68
C MET A 352 5.35 5.51 -15.71
N THR A 353 4.07 5.14 -15.63
CA THR A 353 3.64 3.74 -15.52
C THR A 353 3.31 3.11 -16.88
N ASP A 354 3.09 3.92 -17.92
CA ASP A 354 2.85 3.50 -19.30
C ASP A 354 4.14 3.21 -20.06
#